data_27892630c176c0496a4a6244bc97fa1e
#
_entry.id   27892630c176c0496a4a6244bc97fa1e
#
_cell.length_a   1.000
_cell.length_b   1.000
_cell.length_c   1.000
_cell.angle_alpha   90.00
_cell.angle_beta   90.00
_cell.angle_gamma   90.00
#
_symmetry.space_group_name_H-M   'P 1'
#
loop_
_entity.id
_entity.type
_entity.pdbx_description
1 polymer ?
#
loop_
_entity_poly.entity_id
_entity_poly.type
_entity_poly.pdbx_seq_one_letter_code
_entity_poly.pdbx_strand_id
1 'polypeptide(L)'
;TKREAFGQMFTEMYPRMVRYASQLMGDGEEARDIVSEVMEQAWKHFDQLDEADRGGWIYTAVRNTCLNRMKHLQVERDNAKALYEATLADVKSNYREHEALLQKAETIARSLPEPTCTILRLCYYEHLTYREVAQQLGISPDTVKKHISKALRTLREAMKE
;
A
#
# COMPACT_ATOMS: atom_id res chain seq x y z
N THR A 1 12.59 -17.23 19.59
CA THR A 1 11.60 -16.71 20.54
C THR A 1 10.49 -15.94 19.81
N LYS A 2 9.37 -15.77 20.46
CA LYS A 2 8.24 -14.99 19.96
C LYS A 2 8.66 -13.57 19.59
N ARG A 3 9.42 -12.93 20.45
CA ARG A 3 9.87 -11.55 20.24
C ARG A 3 10.74 -11.42 18.98
N GLU A 4 11.65 -12.36 18.78
CA GLU A 4 12.53 -12.35 17.62
C GLU A 4 11.74 -12.59 16.33
N ALA A 5 10.86 -13.58 16.34
CA ALA A 5 10.03 -13.90 15.17
C ALA A 5 9.11 -12.74 14.81
N PHE A 6 8.48 -12.11 15.80
CA PHE A 6 7.63 -10.95 15.58
C PHE A 6 8.44 -9.76 15.05
N GLY A 7 9.62 -9.50 15.64
CA GLY A 7 10.47 -8.40 15.20
C GLY A 7 10.91 -8.54 13.75
N GLN A 8 11.24 -9.75 13.34
CA GLN A 8 11.62 -10.05 11.97
C GLN A 8 10.46 -9.82 11.02
N MET A 9 9.29 -10.33 11.35
CA MET A 9 8.07 -10.13 10.58
C MET A 9 7.72 -8.64 10.50
N PHE A 10 7.79 -7.93 11.62
CA PHE A 10 7.51 -6.50 11.68
C PHE A 10 8.41 -5.71 10.73
N THR A 11 9.71 -6.00 10.76
CA THR A 11 10.69 -5.32 9.90
C THR A 11 10.37 -5.52 8.42
N GLU A 12 9.92 -6.72 8.05
CA GLU A 12 9.55 -7.02 6.66
C GLU A 12 8.21 -6.42 6.27
N MET A 13 7.21 -6.57 7.11
CA MET A 13 5.81 -6.28 6.76
C MET A 13 5.44 -4.81 6.96
N TYR A 14 5.99 -4.15 7.97
CA TYR A 14 5.56 -2.80 8.33
C TYR A 14 5.69 -1.81 7.18
N PRO A 15 6.86 -1.68 6.51
CA PRO A 15 6.99 -0.73 5.40
C PRO A 15 6.04 -1.04 4.25
N ARG A 16 5.85 -2.31 3.95
CA ARG A 16 4.96 -2.75 2.86
C ARG A 16 3.51 -2.45 3.16
N MET A 17 3.10 -2.69 4.39
CA MET A 17 1.73 -2.43 4.81
C MET A 17 1.43 -0.94 4.88
N VAL A 18 2.40 -0.14 5.32
CA VAL A 18 2.24 1.33 5.32
C VAL A 18 2.09 1.85 3.89
N ARG A 19 2.87 1.34 2.95
CA ARG A 19 2.70 1.70 1.53
C ARG A 19 1.32 1.36 1.01
N TYR A 20 0.87 0.13 1.30
CA TYR A 20 -0.44 -0.34 0.88
C TYR A 20 -1.55 0.53 1.49
N ALA A 21 -1.51 0.75 2.80
CA ALA A 21 -2.50 1.56 3.49
C ALA A 21 -2.48 3.02 3.01
N SER A 22 -1.30 3.57 2.72
CA SER A 22 -1.16 4.93 2.19
C SER A 22 -1.87 5.09 0.85
N GLN A 23 -1.79 4.07 0.01
CA GLN A 23 -2.46 4.09 -1.28
C GLN A 23 -3.97 4.09 -1.12
N LEU A 24 -4.49 3.29 -0.18
CA LEU A 24 -5.92 3.22 0.08
C LEU A 24 -6.44 4.50 0.73
N MET A 25 -5.72 5.02 1.73
CA MET A 25 -6.17 6.17 2.53
C MET A 25 -5.82 7.51 1.90
N GLY A 26 -4.79 7.57 1.07
CA GLY A 26 -4.30 8.83 0.54
C GLY A 26 -3.61 9.70 1.59
N ASP A 27 -3.25 9.13 2.73
CA ASP A 27 -2.66 9.83 3.87
C ASP A 27 -1.68 8.90 4.58
N GLY A 28 -0.41 9.27 4.56
CA GLY A 28 0.64 8.44 5.15
C GLY A 28 0.58 8.36 6.67
N GLU A 29 0.16 9.43 7.32
CA GLU A 29 0.03 9.47 8.78
C GLU A 29 -1.09 8.53 9.25
N GLU A 30 -2.25 8.63 8.61
CA GLU A 30 -3.38 7.73 8.88
C GLU A 30 -2.98 6.27 8.61
N ALA A 31 -2.26 6.04 7.53
CA ALA A 31 -1.79 4.70 7.18
C ALA A 31 -0.88 4.12 8.26
N ARG A 32 0.04 4.91 8.79
CA ARG A 32 0.93 4.46 9.88
C ARG A 32 0.15 4.11 11.13
N ASP A 33 -0.85 4.91 11.47
CA ASP A 33 -1.72 4.62 12.62
C ASP A 33 -2.44 3.29 12.45
N ILE A 34 -3.01 3.05 11.27
CA ILE A 34 -3.71 1.81 10.97
C ILE A 34 -2.78 0.60 11.07
N VAL A 35 -1.62 0.69 10.44
CA VAL A 35 -0.67 -0.43 10.43
C VAL A 35 -0.14 -0.70 11.84
N SER A 36 0.12 0.34 12.61
CA SER A 36 0.57 0.18 14.00
C SER A 36 -0.49 -0.51 14.85
N GLU A 37 -1.75 -0.14 14.68
CA GLU A 37 -2.89 -0.79 15.36
C GLU A 37 -2.98 -2.26 14.99
N VAL A 38 -2.85 -2.59 13.70
CA VAL A 38 -2.89 -3.97 13.23
C VAL A 38 -1.70 -4.77 13.78
N MET A 39 -0.52 -4.18 13.81
CA MET A 39 0.67 -4.86 14.36
C MET A 39 0.52 -5.15 15.86
N GLU A 40 -0.14 -4.27 16.60
CA GLU A 40 -0.46 -4.50 18.01
C GLU A 40 -1.39 -5.72 18.14
N GLN A 41 -2.41 -5.81 17.32
CA GLN A 41 -3.30 -6.97 17.31
C GLN A 41 -2.56 -8.24 16.87
N ALA A 42 -1.67 -8.12 15.91
CA ALA A 42 -0.85 -9.26 15.48
C ALA A 42 -0.01 -9.81 16.61
N TRP A 43 0.55 -8.94 17.45
CA TRP A 43 1.32 -9.36 18.62
C TRP A 43 0.45 -10.17 19.60
N LYS A 44 -0.77 -9.70 19.85
CA LYS A 44 -1.71 -10.37 20.75
C LYS A 44 -2.12 -11.76 20.25
N HIS A 45 -2.22 -11.93 18.93
CA HIS A 45 -2.67 -13.19 18.33
C HIS A 45 -1.52 -14.02 17.74
N PHE A 46 -0.29 -13.58 17.95
CA PHE A 46 0.87 -14.17 17.28
C PHE A 46 1.03 -15.67 17.51
N ASP A 47 0.79 -16.12 18.74
CA ASP A 47 0.93 -17.53 19.10
C ASP A 47 -0.12 -18.42 18.45
N GLN A 48 -1.22 -17.84 17.98
CA GLN A 48 -2.30 -18.55 17.33
C GLN A 48 -2.14 -18.61 15.81
N LEU A 49 -1.16 -17.88 15.27
CA LEU A 49 -0.94 -17.79 13.83
C LEU A 49 0.28 -18.61 13.42
N ASP A 50 0.07 -19.54 12.50
CA ASP A 50 1.17 -20.26 11.88
C ASP A 50 1.98 -19.32 11.01
N GLU A 51 3.28 -19.61 10.87
CA GLU A 51 4.20 -18.78 10.10
C GLU A 51 3.68 -18.52 8.68
N ALA A 52 3.08 -19.50 8.04
CA ALA A 52 2.56 -19.37 6.69
C ALA A 52 1.36 -18.41 6.59
N ASP A 53 0.62 -18.23 7.69
CA ASP A 53 -0.63 -17.45 7.71
C ASP A 53 -0.45 -16.03 8.21
N ARG A 54 0.68 -15.71 8.84
CA ARG A 54 0.91 -14.40 9.46
C ARG A 54 0.81 -13.25 8.48
N GLY A 55 1.46 -13.38 7.33
CA GLY A 55 1.44 -12.33 6.32
C GLY A 55 0.04 -12.06 5.79
N GLY A 56 -0.70 -13.12 5.48
CA GLY A 56 -2.07 -13.02 5.00
C GLY A 56 -3.00 -12.41 6.02
N TRP A 57 -2.84 -12.78 7.29
CA TRP A 57 -3.64 -12.23 8.38
C TRP A 57 -3.42 -10.71 8.51
N ILE A 58 -2.17 -10.28 8.52
CA ILE A 58 -1.81 -8.87 8.63
C ILE A 58 -2.35 -8.08 7.44
N TYR A 59 -2.12 -8.58 6.23
CA TYR A 59 -2.60 -7.94 5.01
C TYR A 59 -4.12 -7.75 5.05
N THR A 60 -4.85 -8.80 5.38
CA THR A 60 -6.32 -8.76 5.48
C THR A 60 -6.78 -7.78 6.55
N ALA A 61 -6.12 -7.78 7.71
CA ALA A 61 -6.47 -6.88 8.81
C ALA A 61 -6.23 -5.42 8.43
N VAL A 62 -5.12 -5.12 7.76
CA VAL A 62 -4.84 -3.76 7.29
C VAL A 62 -5.89 -3.32 6.28
N ARG A 63 -6.18 -4.17 5.30
CA ARG A 63 -7.19 -3.90 4.28
C ARG A 63 -8.55 -3.61 4.91
N ASN A 64 -9.00 -4.47 5.80
CA ASN A 64 -10.31 -4.32 6.43
C ASN A 64 -10.38 -3.06 7.30
N THR A 65 -9.32 -2.76 8.03
CA THR A 65 -9.26 -1.56 8.87
C THR A 65 -9.30 -0.29 8.00
N CYS A 66 -8.57 -0.28 6.89
CA CYS A 66 -8.61 0.84 5.95
C CYS A 66 -10.01 1.05 5.39
N LEU A 67 -10.66 -0.02 4.95
CA LEU A 67 -12.01 0.06 4.39
C LEU A 67 -13.02 0.57 5.40
N ASN A 68 -12.95 0.08 6.65
CA ASN A 68 -13.81 0.55 7.72
C ASN A 68 -13.58 2.03 8.00
N ARG A 69 -12.34 2.45 8.06
CA ARG A 69 -12.01 3.84 8.35
C ARG A 69 -12.49 4.78 7.25
N MET A 70 -12.30 4.38 6.00
CA MET A 70 -12.79 5.14 4.85
C MET A 70 -14.31 5.30 4.89
N LYS A 71 -15.02 4.23 5.25
CA LYS A 71 -16.47 4.22 5.37
C LYS A 71 -16.95 5.17 6.47
N HIS A 72 -16.27 5.18 7.62
CA HIS A 72 -16.63 6.03 8.75
C HIS A 72 -16.37 7.51 8.50
N LEU A 73 -15.28 7.82 7.81
CA LEU A 73 -14.90 9.21 7.55
C LEU A 73 -15.75 9.86 6.46
N GLN A 74 -16.50 9.06 5.70
CA GLN A 74 -17.31 9.53 4.57
C GLN A 74 -16.54 10.48 3.65
N VAL A 75 -15.24 10.29 3.58
CA VAL A 75 -14.37 11.13 2.77
C VAL A 75 -14.32 10.54 1.37
N GLU A 76 -14.92 11.24 0.40
CA GLU A 76 -14.70 10.92 -1.00
C GLU A 76 -13.25 11.30 -1.32
N ARG A 77 -12.39 10.28 -1.38
CA ARG A 77 -11.03 10.47 -1.82
C ARG A 77 -10.92 9.86 -3.21
N ASP A 78 -10.96 10.71 -4.22
CA ASP A 78 -10.84 10.29 -5.63
C ASP A 78 -9.66 9.36 -5.82
N ASN A 79 -8.58 9.61 -5.09
CA ASN A 79 -7.35 8.85 -5.14
C ASN A 79 -7.54 7.44 -4.57
N ALA A 80 -8.20 7.35 -3.41
CA ALA A 80 -8.38 6.08 -2.70
C ALA A 80 -9.22 5.10 -3.51
N LYS A 81 -10.25 5.60 -4.17
CA LYS A 81 -11.13 4.75 -4.98
C LYS A 81 -10.37 4.12 -6.16
N ALA A 82 -9.62 4.95 -6.88
CA ALA A 82 -8.87 4.46 -8.03
C ALA A 82 -7.79 3.46 -7.62
N LEU A 83 -7.07 3.75 -6.54
CA LEU A 83 -6.04 2.85 -6.02
C LEU A 83 -6.64 1.57 -5.46
N TYR A 84 -7.78 1.69 -4.78
CA TYR A 84 -8.48 0.55 -4.21
C TYR A 84 -8.94 -0.41 -5.32
N GLU A 85 -9.55 0.12 -6.38
CA GLU A 85 -10.01 -0.70 -7.51
C GLU A 85 -8.83 -1.40 -8.20
N ALA A 86 -7.72 -0.69 -8.37
CA ALA A 86 -6.51 -1.27 -8.95
C ALA A 86 -5.94 -2.38 -8.06
N THR A 87 -5.97 -2.18 -6.75
CA THR A 87 -5.46 -3.17 -5.79
C THR A 87 -6.38 -4.36 -5.66
N LEU A 88 -7.71 -4.14 -5.68
CA LEU A 88 -8.68 -5.22 -5.59
C LEU A 88 -8.60 -6.21 -6.75
N ALA A 89 -8.20 -5.74 -7.92
CA ALA A 89 -7.99 -6.63 -9.06
C ALA A 89 -6.96 -7.72 -8.72
N ASP A 90 -6.03 -7.40 -7.81
CA ASP A 90 -4.97 -8.30 -7.40
C ASP A 90 -5.30 -9.11 -6.13
N VAL A 91 -6.27 -8.65 -5.33
CA VAL A 91 -6.59 -9.24 -4.02
C VAL A 91 -7.37 -10.56 -4.12
N LYS A 92 -7.82 -10.95 -5.31
CA LYS A 92 -8.47 -12.25 -5.50
C LYS A 92 -7.49 -13.41 -5.40
N SER A 93 -6.19 -13.13 -5.40
CA SER A 93 -5.14 -14.11 -5.22
C SER A 93 -4.77 -14.22 -3.73
N ASN A 94 -4.07 -15.29 -3.36
CA ASN A 94 -3.59 -15.42 -1.99
C ASN A 94 -2.43 -14.44 -1.74
N TYR A 95 -2.05 -14.29 -0.46
CA TYR A 95 -1.02 -13.35 -0.07
C TYR A 95 0.31 -13.54 -0.81
N ARG A 96 0.73 -14.78 -1.02
CA ARG A 96 2.01 -15.07 -1.68
C ARG A 96 2.02 -14.63 -3.13
N GLU A 97 0.91 -14.87 -3.83
CA GLU A 97 0.74 -14.42 -5.21
C GLU A 97 0.74 -12.90 -5.27
N HIS A 98 0.05 -12.26 -4.34
CA HIS A 98 0.02 -10.81 -4.24
C HIS A 98 1.43 -10.23 -3.99
N GLU A 99 2.19 -10.86 -3.09
CA GLU A 99 3.56 -10.44 -2.78
C GLU A 99 4.47 -10.53 -4.00
N ALA A 100 4.36 -11.62 -4.77
CA ALA A 100 5.13 -11.80 -6.00
C ALA A 100 4.77 -10.73 -7.03
N LEU A 101 3.48 -10.40 -7.14
CA LEU A 101 3.01 -9.35 -8.04
C LEU A 101 3.54 -7.98 -7.63
N LEU A 102 3.58 -7.71 -6.33
CA LEU A 102 4.13 -6.44 -5.82
C LEU A 102 5.61 -6.30 -6.17
N GLN A 103 6.39 -7.37 -6.03
CA GLN A 103 7.81 -7.34 -6.39
C GLN A 103 8.01 -7.07 -7.87
N LYS A 104 7.21 -7.70 -8.70
CA LYS A 104 7.24 -7.47 -10.15
C LYS A 104 6.86 -6.03 -10.47
N ALA A 105 5.81 -5.52 -9.83
CA ALA A 105 5.36 -4.15 -10.00
C ALA A 105 6.45 -3.14 -9.60
N GLU A 106 7.16 -3.39 -8.50
CA GLU A 106 8.25 -2.53 -8.06
C GLU A 106 9.37 -2.46 -9.09
N THR A 107 9.70 -3.58 -9.70
CA THR A 107 10.72 -3.62 -10.74
C THR A 107 10.31 -2.79 -11.96
N ILE A 108 9.06 -2.94 -12.40
CA ILE A 108 8.52 -2.19 -13.52
C ILE A 108 8.47 -0.69 -13.18
N ALA A 109 8.03 -0.37 -11.96
CA ALA A 109 7.91 1.03 -11.52
C ALA A 109 9.24 1.77 -11.58
N ARG A 110 10.35 1.09 -11.25
CA ARG A 110 11.69 1.70 -11.32
C ARG A 110 12.12 2.04 -12.75
N SER A 111 11.52 1.37 -13.72
CA SER A 111 11.85 1.59 -15.14
C SER A 111 10.99 2.66 -15.80
N LEU A 112 10.02 3.23 -15.09
CA LEU A 112 9.13 4.24 -15.65
C LEU A 112 9.89 5.55 -15.93
N PRO A 113 9.51 6.28 -17.00
CA PRO A 113 10.16 7.56 -17.30
C PRO A 113 9.83 8.62 -16.27
N GLU A 114 10.72 9.63 -16.17
CA GLU A 114 10.48 10.78 -15.33
C GLU A 114 9.46 11.73 -15.97
N PRO A 115 8.63 12.46 -15.21
CA PRO A 115 8.63 12.54 -13.75
C PRO A 115 7.76 11.46 -13.07
N THR A 116 7.16 10.59 -13.84
CA THR A 116 6.25 9.55 -13.35
C THR A 116 6.93 8.65 -12.30
N CYS A 117 8.17 8.25 -12.56
CA CYS A 117 8.93 7.41 -11.65
C CYS A 117 9.12 8.11 -10.28
N THR A 118 9.52 9.37 -10.29
CA THR A 118 9.69 10.16 -9.06
C THR A 118 8.38 10.32 -8.31
N ILE A 119 7.31 10.64 -9.01
CA ILE A 119 5.98 10.80 -8.40
C ILE A 119 5.53 9.51 -7.74
N LEU A 120 5.69 8.40 -8.45
CA LEU A 120 5.32 7.09 -7.94
C LEU A 120 6.13 6.76 -6.69
N ARG A 121 7.44 7.00 -6.71
CA ARG A 121 8.32 6.77 -5.58
C ARG A 121 7.91 7.59 -4.36
N LEU A 122 7.61 8.87 -4.54
CA LEU A 122 7.19 9.73 -3.44
C LEU A 122 5.88 9.25 -2.82
N CYS A 123 4.93 8.80 -3.63
CA CYS A 123 3.66 8.30 -3.12
C CYS A 123 3.77 6.94 -2.44
N TYR A 124 4.56 6.03 -3.01
CA TYR A 124 4.61 4.63 -2.57
C TYR A 124 5.67 4.37 -1.50
N TYR A 125 6.83 4.99 -1.63
CA TYR A 125 7.94 4.71 -0.72
C TYR A 125 8.06 5.74 0.41
N GLU A 126 7.74 7.00 0.12
CA GLU A 126 7.82 8.06 1.12
C GLU A 126 6.45 8.40 1.72
N HIS A 127 5.41 7.71 1.28
CA HIS A 127 4.05 7.79 1.84
C HIS A 127 3.45 9.21 1.80
N LEU A 128 3.85 9.99 0.81
CA LEU A 128 3.32 11.35 0.65
C LEU A 128 1.94 11.31 -0.01
N THR A 129 1.08 12.23 0.40
CA THR A 129 -0.21 12.43 -0.26
C THR A 129 0.01 13.12 -1.60
N TYR A 130 -1.00 13.10 -2.45
CA TYR A 130 -0.93 13.79 -3.73
C TYR A 130 -0.69 15.29 -3.55
N ARG A 131 -1.26 15.89 -2.51
CA ARG A 131 -1.03 17.29 -2.19
C ARG A 131 0.41 17.57 -1.82
N GLU A 132 0.98 16.71 -0.98
CA GLU A 132 2.37 16.85 -0.55
C GLU A 132 3.32 16.70 -1.74
N VAL A 133 3.07 15.74 -2.61
CA VAL A 133 3.88 15.55 -3.82
C VAL A 133 3.75 16.75 -4.75
N ALA A 134 2.52 17.24 -4.95
CA ALA A 134 2.25 18.40 -5.78
C ALA A 134 2.99 19.62 -5.26
N GLN A 135 2.96 19.84 -3.97
CA GLN A 135 3.64 20.96 -3.33
C GLN A 135 5.16 20.86 -3.49
N GLN A 136 5.69 19.67 -3.28
CA GLN A 136 7.13 19.42 -3.38
C GLN A 136 7.66 19.61 -4.79
N LEU A 137 6.90 19.22 -5.80
CA LEU A 137 7.31 19.29 -7.20
C LEU A 137 6.82 20.54 -7.94
N GLY A 138 6.01 21.38 -7.29
CA GLY A 138 5.49 22.60 -7.90
C GLY A 138 4.48 22.34 -9.00
N ILE A 139 3.68 21.30 -8.89
CA ILE A 139 2.63 20.93 -9.84
C ILE A 139 1.29 20.83 -9.10
N SER A 140 0.20 20.67 -9.84
CA SER A 140 -1.11 20.51 -9.22
C SER A 140 -1.35 19.08 -8.74
N PRO A 141 -2.21 18.88 -7.72
CA PRO A 141 -2.60 17.52 -7.31
C PRO A 141 -3.24 16.72 -8.45
N ASP A 142 -3.97 17.38 -9.35
CA ASP A 142 -4.55 16.71 -10.52
C ASP A 142 -3.48 16.16 -11.46
N THR A 143 -2.38 16.90 -11.62
CA THR A 143 -1.25 16.46 -12.42
C THR A 143 -0.59 15.23 -11.79
N VAL A 144 -0.43 15.24 -10.47
CA VAL A 144 0.08 14.05 -9.74
C VAL A 144 -0.84 12.85 -9.98
N LYS A 145 -2.14 13.04 -9.85
CA LYS A 145 -3.14 12.00 -10.07
C LYS A 145 -3.03 11.41 -11.48
N LYS A 146 -2.86 12.26 -12.49
CA LYS A 146 -2.73 11.81 -13.89
C LYS A 146 -1.49 10.94 -14.07
N HIS A 147 -0.36 11.32 -13.47
CA HIS A 147 0.86 10.52 -13.54
C HIS A 147 0.69 9.17 -12.84
N ILE A 148 0.05 9.17 -11.67
CA ILE A 148 -0.21 7.93 -10.93
C ILE A 148 -1.15 7.01 -11.73
N SER A 149 -2.22 7.57 -12.31
CA SER A 149 -3.16 6.79 -13.12
C SER A 149 -2.47 6.15 -14.33
N LYS A 150 -1.61 6.90 -14.99
CA LYS A 150 -0.84 6.41 -16.12
C LYS A 150 0.14 5.31 -15.69
N ALA A 151 0.83 5.52 -14.57
CA ALA A 151 1.76 4.55 -14.02
C ALA A 151 1.05 3.24 -13.68
N LEU A 152 -0.10 3.31 -13.03
CA LEU A 152 -0.88 2.13 -12.65
C LEU A 152 -1.38 1.38 -13.89
N ARG A 153 -1.76 2.11 -14.93
CA ARG A 153 -2.17 1.50 -16.20
C ARG A 153 -1.01 0.75 -16.85
N THR A 154 0.14 1.38 -16.91
CA THR A 154 1.35 0.77 -17.46
C THR A 154 1.74 -0.48 -16.69
N LEU A 155 1.68 -0.41 -15.35
CA LEU A 155 1.96 -1.55 -14.48
C LEU A 155 1.01 -2.71 -14.74
N ARG A 156 -0.30 -2.43 -14.84
CA ARG A 156 -1.30 -3.46 -15.10
C ARG A 156 -1.08 -4.15 -16.44
N GLU A 157 -0.78 -3.39 -17.47
CA GLU A 157 -0.53 -3.96 -18.80
C GLU A 157 0.74 -4.82 -18.80
N ALA A 158 1.80 -4.35 -18.18
CA ALA A 158 3.05 -5.11 -18.09
C ALA A 158 2.89 -6.38 -17.27
N MET A 159 2.03 -6.37 -16.26
CA MET A 159 1.82 -7.53 -15.38
C MET A 159 0.89 -8.58 -15.97
N LYS A 160 0.20 -8.29 -17.05
CA LYS A 160 -0.62 -9.29 -17.77
C LYS A 160 0.21 -10.27 -18.57
N GLU A 161 1.45 -9.95 -18.85
CA GLU A 161 2.38 -10.84 -19.54
C GLU A 161 3.00 -11.84 -18.54
#